data_07ae71cfbca9f832a82f2dfccc924e06
#
_entry.id   07ae71cfbca9f832a82f2dfccc924e06
#
_cell.length_a   1.000
_cell.length_b   1.000
_cell.length_c   1.000
_cell.angle_alpha   90.00
_cell.angle_beta   90.00
_cell.angle_gamma   90.00
#
_symmetry.space_group_name_H-M   'P 1'
#
loop_
_entity.id
_entity.type
_entity.pdbx_description
1 polymer ?
#
loop_
_entity_poly.entity_id
_entity_poly.type
_entity_poly.pdbx_seq_one_letter_code
_entity_poly.pdbx_strand_id
1 'polypeptide(L)'
;MKIFDTHFHYYGETSPKEFMNNIRAALEVSPQRELGTFERFYLNALGGDYIESCRAREFAQVVPDARFCAGVHPHQAEAYYAEKVSFDEFRNHPKLVGIGELGLDYYYESSPRDLQKRMLDEFLALALEWDLPAVIHLRDKDDIWQAYEDGYAQLKNFASAGGRFEVHCFAGTPAWAEKFLELGAYLGVTGAVTFRRADNIRETVTHIPMERLLVETDSPYLAPVPHRGSENHPGFVTLVAAKVAEVKGISLEECAAVTTRNGLRFFGMEED
;
A
#
# COMPACT_ATOMS: atom_id res chain seq x y z
N MET A 1 9.04 -17.63 -9.11
CA MET A 1 7.78 -17.03 -8.63
C MET A 1 7.65 -15.59 -9.13
N LYS A 2 6.43 -15.06 -9.24
CA LYS A 2 6.14 -13.63 -9.40
C LYS A 2 5.70 -13.06 -8.04
N ILE A 3 6.00 -11.79 -7.74
CA ILE A 3 5.53 -11.11 -6.52
C ILE A 3 5.23 -9.65 -6.82
N PHE A 4 4.28 -9.07 -6.10
CA PHE A 4 3.91 -7.67 -6.23
C PHE A 4 4.05 -6.98 -4.87
N ASP A 5 4.93 -5.98 -4.79
CA ASP A 5 4.93 -4.99 -3.70
C ASP A 5 3.93 -3.89 -4.06
N THR A 6 2.75 -3.95 -3.45
CA THR A 6 1.63 -3.06 -3.80
C THR A 6 1.78 -1.65 -3.24
N HIS A 7 2.71 -1.42 -2.30
CA HIS A 7 2.89 -0.13 -1.65
C HIS A 7 4.32 0.08 -1.16
N PHE A 8 5.04 1.00 -1.78
CA PHE A 8 6.33 1.52 -1.30
C PHE A 8 6.52 2.97 -1.71
N HIS A 9 7.41 3.70 -1.02
CA HIS A 9 7.76 5.08 -1.33
C HIS A 9 9.13 5.16 -2.00
N TYR A 10 9.22 5.98 -3.06
CA TYR A 10 10.48 6.27 -3.74
C TYR A 10 10.81 7.76 -3.58
N TYR A 11 11.78 8.07 -2.72
CA TYR A 11 12.15 9.45 -2.41
C TYR A 11 13.22 10.04 -3.34
N GLY A 12 13.73 9.26 -4.30
CA GLY A 12 14.69 9.75 -5.28
C GLY A 12 16.12 9.95 -4.75
N GLU A 13 16.47 9.31 -3.62
CA GLU A 13 17.81 9.39 -3.04
C GLU A 13 18.87 8.71 -3.92
N THR A 14 18.47 7.69 -4.67
CA THR A 14 19.28 7.01 -5.67
C THR A 14 18.52 6.99 -7.00
N SER A 15 19.21 6.75 -8.11
CA SER A 15 18.52 6.59 -9.40
C SER A 15 17.63 5.34 -9.39
N PRO A 16 16.52 5.32 -10.18
CA PRO A 16 15.66 4.13 -10.26
C PRO A 16 16.42 2.84 -10.63
N LYS A 17 17.44 2.95 -11.48
CA LYS A 17 18.26 1.81 -11.87
C LYS A 17 19.10 1.27 -10.70
N GLU A 18 19.70 2.14 -9.93
CA GLU A 18 20.48 1.79 -8.73
C GLU A 18 19.56 1.21 -7.66
N PHE A 19 18.40 1.81 -7.43
CA PHE A 19 17.39 1.30 -6.53
C PHE A 19 16.99 -0.14 -6.87
N MET A 20 16.73 -0.43 -8.16
CA MET A 20 16.44 -1.80 -8.62
C MET A 20 17.61 -2.77 -8.46
N ASN A 21 18.85 -2.30 -8.61
CA ASN A 21 20.02 -3.14 -8.35
C ASN A 21 20.13 -3.50 -6.86
N ASN A 22 19.81 -2.56 -5.96
CA ASN A 22 19.79 -2.82 -4.52
C ASN A 22 18.73 -3.85 -4.15
N ILE A 23 17.53 -3.77 -4.74
CA ILE A 23 16.48 -4.80 -4.56
C ILE A 23 17.01 -6.17 -4.98
N ARG A 24 17.60 -6.30 -6.18
CA ARG A 24 18.14 -7.56 -6.67
C ARG A 24 19.24 -8.11 -5.79
N ALA A 25 20.17 -7.26 -5.35
CA ALA A 25 21.25 -7.65 -4.45
C ALA A 25 20.70 -8.21 -3.11
N ALA A 26 19.65 -7.61 -2.58
CA ALA A 26 19.04 -8.07 -1.34
C ALA A 26 18.36 -9.44 -1.47
N LEU A 27 17.85 -9.79 -2.65
CA LEU A 27 17.24 -11.10 -2.91
C LEU A 27 18.27 -12.23 -2.96
N GLU A 28 19.53 -11.92 -3.23
CA GLU A 28 20.62 -12.89 -3.29
C GLU A 28 21.24 -13.20 -1.91
N VAL A 29 20.77 -12.54 -0.85
CA VAL A 29 21.28 -12.69 0.51
C VAL A 29 20.25 -13.42 1.39
N SER A 30 20.70 -14.27 2.32
CA SER A 30 19.87 -14.88 3.35
C SER A 30 19.20 -13.82 4.25
N PRO A 31 17.93 -14.00 4.67
CA PRO A 31 17.12 -15.20 4.41
C PRO A 31 16.34 -15.17 3.07
N GLN A 32 16.32 -14.08 2.32
CA GLN A 32 15.51 -13.96 1.09
C GLN A 32 15.89 -15.01 0.05
N ARG A 33 17.18 -15.27 -0.13
CA ARG A 33 17.68 -16.32 -1.04
C ARG A 33 17.11 -17.71 -0.74
N GLU A 34 16.88 -18.01 0.53
CA GLU A 34 16.34 -19.30 0.99
C GLU A 34 14.84 -19.47 0.66
N LEU A 35 14.13 -18.36 0.40
CA LEU A 35 12.73 -18.38 0.03
C LEU A 35 12.49 -18.83 -1.44
N GLY A 36 13.54 -18.96 -2.23
CA GLY A 36 13.47 -19.38 -3.63
C GLY A 36 13.67 -18.23 -4.63
N THR A 37 13.49 -18.54 -5.91
CA THR A 37 13.73 -17.59 -7.00
C THR A 37 12.48 -16.81 -7.35
N PHE A 38 12.60 -15.49 -7.34
CA PHE A 38 11.57 -14.58 -7.82
C PHE A 38 11.98 -14.04 -9.20
N GLU A 39 11.25 -14.46 -10.23
CA GLU A 39 11.55 -14.15 -11.63
C GLU A 39 11.06 -12.77 -12.04
N ARG A 40 9.98 -12.30 -11.38
CA ARG A 40 9.37 -10.99 -11.67
C ARG A 40 8.89 -10.30 -10.42
N PHE A 41 9.23 -9.02 -10.32
CA PHE A 41 8.78 -8.09 -9.29
C PHE A 41 7.91 -7.02 -9.93
N TYR A 42 6.63 -7.01 -9.57
CA TYR A 42 5.77 -5.86 -9.81
C TYR A 42 5.91 -4.89 -8.64
N LEU A 43 5.90 -3.61 -8.93
CA LEU A 43 6.15 -2.55 -7.96
C LEU A 43 5.13 -1.42 -8.14
N ASN A 44 4.54 -0.94 -7.06
CA ASN A 44 3.67 0.23 -7.09
C ASN A 44 4.22 1.31 -6.16
N ALA A 45 4.78 2.38 -6.75
CA ALA A 45 5.35 3.50 -5.99
C ALA A 45 4.24 4.50 -5.63
N LEU A 46 4.15 4.86 -4.35
CA LEU A 46 3.12 5.75 -3.83
C LEU A 46 3.64 7.18 -3.68
N GLY A 47 2.81 8.16 -4.04
CA GLY A 47 3.01 9.56 -3.71
C GLY A 47 2.30 9.93 -2.41
N GLY A 48 3.00 10.61 -1.50
CA GLY A 48 2.44 11.16 -0.27
C GLY A 48 2.19 12.68 -0.35
N ASP A 49 2.68 13.31 -1.42
CA ASP A 49 2.42 14.69 -1.83
C ASP A 49 2.66 14.84 -3.34
N TYR A 50 2.59 16.07 -3.85
CA TYR A 50 2.83 16.34 -5.27
C TYR A 50 4.26 15.99 -5.71
N ILE A 51 5.27 16.32 -4.90
CA ILE A 51 6.69 16.07 -5.21
C ILE A 51 6.96 14.55 -5.19
N GLU A 52 6.47 13.85 -4.20
CA GLU A 52 6.58 12.40 -4.12
C GLU A 52 5.83 11.70 -5.25
N SER A 53 4.65 12.19 -5.65
CA SER A 53 3.92 11.69 -6.82
C SER A 53 4.72 11.87 -8.13
N CYS A 54 5.45 12.98 -8.29
CA CYS A 54 6.38 13.18 -9.41
C CYS A 54 7.54 12.16 -9.38
N ARG A 55 8.13 11.90 -8.21
CA ARG A 55 9.21 10.91 -8.06
C ARG A 55 8.73 9.48 -8.31
N ALA A 56 7.54 9.14 -7.82
CA ALA A 56 6.90 7.85 -8.08
C ALA A 56 6.65 7.65 -9.60
N ARG A 57 6.19 8.68 -10.31
CA ARG A 57 6.04 8.70 -11.76
C ARG A 57 7.39 8.50 -12.47
N GLU A 58 8.44 9.23 -12.07
CA GLU A 58 9.78 9.10 -12.63
C GLU A 58 10.33 7.68 -12.46
N PHE A 59 10.15 7.09 -11.28
CA PHE A 59 10.52 5.71 -11.02
C PHE A 59 9.79 4.75 -11.96
N ALA A 60 8.47 4.87 -12.06
CA ALA A 60 7.66 4.01 -12.89
C ALA A 60 7.99 4.16 -14.39
N GLN A 61 8.39 5.35 -14.86
CA GLN A 61 8.80 5.56 -16.25
C GLN A 61 10.07 4.77 -16.62
N VAL A 62 11.00 4.62 -15.67
CA VAL A 62 12.29 3.95 -15.89
C VAL A 62 12.19 2.45 -15.68
N VAL A 63 11.36 1.99 -14.72
CA VAL A 63 11.23 0.58 -14.35
C VAL A 63 10.03 -0.04 -15.08
N PRO A 64 10.22 -1.03 -15.97
CA PRO A 64 9.14 -1.58 -16.81
C PRO A 64 7.95 -2.13 -16.02
N ASP A 65 8.22 -2.92 -14.98
CA ASP A 65 7.21 -3.58 -14.15
C ASP A 65 6.69 -2.70 -12.99
N ALA A 66 7.13 -1.43 -12.94
CA ALA A 66 6.62 -0.48 -11.96
C ALA A 66 5.41 0.30 -12.48
N ARG A 67 4.54 0.65 -11.55
CA ARG A 67 3.42 1.57 -11.66
C ARG A 67 3.51 2.59 -10.54
N PHE A 68 2.62 3.57 -10.55
CA PHE A 68 2.58 4.55 -9.47
C PHE A 68 1.15 4.97 -9.14
N CYS A 69 0.96 5.43 -7.92
CA CYS A 69 -0.20 6.19 -7.48
C CYS A 69 0.20 7.62 -7.17
N ALA A 70 -0.72 8.55 -7.37
CA ALA A 70 -0.55 9.96 -7.04
C ALA A 70 -1.61 10.38 -6.03
N GLY A 71 -1.20 11.05 -4.96
CA GLY A 71 -2.10 11.44 -3.88
C GLY A 71 -1.43 12.32 -2.83
N VAL A 72 -2.18 12.59 -1.77
CA VAL A 72 -1.70 13.40 -0.64
C VAL A 72 -1.99 12.66 0.67
N HIS A 73 -0.93 12.29 1.35
CA HIS A 73 -0.98 11.66 2.66
C HIS A 73 -1.63 12.59 3.70
N PRO A 74 -2.42 12.08 4.66
CA PRO A 74 -3.11 12.91 5.65
C PRO A 74 -2.22 13.89 6.41
N HIS A 75 -0.94 13.58 6.59
CA HIS A 75 0.02 14.50 7.21
C HIS A 75 0.22 15.80 6.42
N GLN A 76 0.01 15.79 5.11
CA GLN A 76 0.24 16.91 4.21
C GLN A 76 -1.03 17.72 3.90
N ALA A 77 -2.16 17.41 4.55
CA ALA A 77 -3.43 18.06 4.24
C ALA A 77 -3.39 19.59 4.40
N GLU A 78 -2.73 20.10 5.43
CA GLU A 78 -2.59 21.55 5.64
C GLU A 78 -1.74 22.20 4.54
N ALA A 79 -0.60 21.60 4.18
CA ALA A 79 0.28 22.09 3.12
C ALA A 79 -0.44 22.04 1.75
N TYR A 80 -1.16 20.96 1.46
CA TYR A 80 -1.95 20.83 0.23
C TYR A 80 -2.95 21.99 0.05
N TYR A 81 -3.69 22.34 1.09
CA TYR A 81 -4.64 23.46 1.02
C TYR A 81 -3.97 24.84 0.95
N ALA A 82 -2.76 24.98 1.49
CA ALA A 82 -1.99 26.20 1.36
C ALA A 82 -1.43 26.41 -0.05
N GLU A 83 -0.94 25.35 -0.68
CA GLU A 83 -0.26 25.40 -2.00
C GLU A 83 -1.24 25.29 -3.16
N LYS A 84 -2.35 24.58 -3.01
CA LYS A 84 -3.39 24.34 -4.03
C LYS A 84 -2.84 23.79 -5.35
N VAL A 85 -1.97 22.80 -5.26
CA VAL A 85 -1.38 22.15 -6.44
C VAL A 85 -2.40 21.22 -7.10
N SER A 86 -2.54 21.33 -8.45
CA SER A 86 -3.37 20.41 -9.23
C SER A 86 -2.64 19.09 -9.50
N PHE A 87 -3.38 17.99 -9.47
CA PHE A 87 -2.92 16.65 -9.85
C PHE A 87 -3.29 16.26 -11.28
N ASP A 88 -3.93 17.14 -12.05
CA ASP A 88 -4.45 16.86 -13.41
C ASP A 88 -3.38 16.37 -14.39
N GLU A 89 -2.12 16.76 -14.20
CA GLU A 89 -1.01 16.30 -15.05
C GLU A 89 -0.76 14.77 -14.97
N PHE A 90 -1.22 14.09 -13.90
CA PHE A 90 -1.08 12.65 -13.76
C PHE A 90 -2.19 11.86 -14.46
N ARG A 91 -3.37 12.47 -14.70
CA ARG A 91 -4.63 11.84 -15.09
C ARG A 91 -4.50 10.81 -16.22
N ASN A 92 -3.79 11.12 -17.27
CA ASN A 92 -3.70 10.25 -18.45
C ASN A 92 -2.36 9.54 -18.57
N HIS A 93 -1.59 9.49 -17.49
CA HIS A 93 -0.30 8.84 -17.56
C HIS A 93 -0.48 7.31 -17.61
N PRO A 94 0.12 6.60 -18.60
CA PRO A 94 -0.17 5.16 -18.84
C PRO A 94 0.29 4.25 -17.68
N LYS A 95 1.07 4.76 -16.76
CA LYS A 95 1.55 4.02 -15.59
C LYS A 95 0.90 4.46 -14.27
N LEU A 96 -0.02 5.42 -14.29
CA LEU A 96 -0.84 5.77 -13.14
C LEU A 96 -1.90 4.66 -12.98
N VAL A 97 -1.96 4.03 -11.80
CA VAL A 97 -2.87 2.92 -11.55
C VAL A 97 -3.78 3.11 -10.35
N GLY A 98 -3.61 4.20 -9.61
CA GLY A 98 -4.44 4.50 -8.45
C GLY A 98 -4.26 5.92 -7.94
N ILE A 99 -5.16 6.34 -7.09
CA ILE A 99 -5.10 7.58 -6.33
C ILE A 99 -4.71 7.25 -4.89
N GLY A 100 -3.59 7.78 -4.45
CA GLY A 100 -3.04 7.48 -3.13
C GLY A 100 -1.55 7.90 -3.03
N GLU A 101 -1.09 7.97 -1.81
CA GLU A 101 -1.70 7.52 -0.56
C GLU A 101 -2.64 8.61 0.00
N LEU A 102 -3.83 8.21 0.46
CA LEU A 102 -4.88 9.09 1.00
C LEU A 102 -5.33 8.59 2.37
N GLY A 103 -5.99 9.42 3.16
CA GLY A 103 -6.65 8.86 4.33
C GLY A 103 -6.67 9.74 5.56
N LEU A 104 -6.69 9.08 6.74
CA LEU A 104 -6.79 9.72 8.05
C LEU A 104 -5.72 9.17 8.99
N ASP A 105 -4.93 10.06 9.58
CA ASP A 105 -3.95 9.74 10.62
C ASP A 105 -4.25 10.55 11.89
N TYR A 106 -4.88 9.90 12.86
CA TYR A 106 -5.19 10.48 14.15
C TYR A 106 -4.18 10.03 15.23
N TYR A 107 -3.15 9.31 14.81
CA TYR A 107 -2.03 8.97 15.69
C TYR A 107 -1.07 10.14 15.84
N TYR A 108 -0.58 10.67 14.72
CA TYR A 108 0.36 11.81 14.70
C TYR A 108 -0.34 13.15 14.71
N GLU A 109 -1.52 13.25 14.12
CA GLU A 109 -2.30 14.49 14.00
C GLU A 109 -1.48 15.65 13.41
N SER A 110 -0.65 15.35 12.41
CA SER A 110 0.24 16.35 11.76
C SER A 110 -0.52 17.44 11.01
N SER A 111 -1.76 17.17 10.64
CA SER A 111 -2.72 18.13 10.07
C SER A 111 -4.06 18.03 10.80
N PRO A 112 -4.87 19.10 10.86
CA PRO A 112 -6.20 19.08 11.47
C PRO A 112 -7.11 17.99 10.87
N ARG A 113 -7.88 17.28 11.70
CA ARG A 113 -8.74 16.16 11.28
C ARG A 113 -9.80 16.55 10.25
N ASP A 114 -10.37 17.76 10.37
CA ASP A 114 -11.33 18.29 9.41
C ASP A 114 -10.73 18.53 8.03
N LEU A 115 -9.48 18.97 7.95
CA LEU A 115 -8.73 19.09 6.69
C LEU A 115 -8.41 17.71 6.10
N GLN A 116 -7.98 16.75 6.92
CA GLN A 116 -7.74 15.38 6.47
C GLN A 116 -9.01 14.76 5.86
N LYS A 117 -10.16 14.88 6.54
CA LYS A 117 -11.45 14.36 6.06
C LYS A 117 -11.88 15.03 4.76
N ARG A 118 -11.77 16.34 4.68
CA ARG A 118 -12.11 17.10 3.48
C ARG A 118 -11.22 16.70 2.31
N MET A 119 -9.92 16.56 2.53
CA MET A 119 -8.96 16.12 1.51
C MET A 119 -9.27 14.69 1.03
N LEU A 120 -9.59 13.78 1.95
CA LEU A 120 -10.00 12.43 1.60
C LEU A 120 -11.21 12.45 0.66
N ASP A 121 -12.28 13.22 0.98
CA ASP A 121 -13.45 13.34 0.10
C ASP A 121 -13.09 13.89 -1.29
N GLU A 122 -12.22 14.92 -1.36
CA GLU A 122 -11.79 15.51 -2.63
C GLU A 122 -11.04 14.48 -3.51
N PHE A 123 -10.11 13.72 -2.94
CA PHE A 123 -9.35 12.72 -3.69
C PHE A 123 -10.15 11.44 -3.98
N LEU A 124 -11.11 11.05 -3.14
CA LEU A 124 -12.05 9.97 -3.46
C LEU A 124 -12.96 10.37 -4.64
N ALA A 125 -13.40 11.64 -4.71
CA ALA A 125 -14.12 12.14 -5.87
C ALA A 125 -13.26 12.12 -7.15
N LEU A 126 -11.98 12.46 -7.04
CA LEU A 126 -11.01 12.38 -8.14
C LEU A 126 -10.82 10.93 -8.59
N ALA A 127 -10.72 9.98 -7.66
CA ALA A 127 -10.60 8.56 -7.96
C ALA A 127 -11.82 8.04 -8.75
N LEU A 128 -13.04 8.46 -8.39
CA LEU A 128 -14.25 8.15 -9.16
C LEU A 128 -14.22 8.78 -10.56
N GLU A 129 -13.85 10.06 -10.65
CA GLU A 129 -13.78 10.77 -11.93
C GLU A 129 -12.78 10.15 -12.90
N TRP A 130 -11.66 9.66 -12.39
CA TRP A 130 -10.60 9.05 -13.22
C TRP A 130 -10.75 7.54 -13.39
N ASP A 131 -11.77 6.93 -12.76
CA ASP A 131 -12.00 5.47 -12.71
C ASP A 131 -10.77 4.69 -12.19
N LEU A 132 -10.12 5.22 -11.17
CA LEU A 132 -8.96 4.62 -10.53
C LEU A 132 -9.29 4.13 -9.11
N PRO A 133 -8.66 3.04 -8.64
CA PRO A 133 -8.78 2.63 -7.25
C PRO A 133 -8.07 3.60 -6.30
N ALA A 134 -8.53 3.65 -5.05
CA ALA A 134 -7.93 4.45 -4.00
C ALA A 134 -7.10 3.59 -3.04
N VAL A 135 -5.90 4.10 -2.66
CA VAL A 135 -5.03 3.48 -1.66
C VAL A 135 -5.15 4.28 -0.36
N ILE A 136 -5.68 3.63 0.69
CA ILE A 136 -6.17 4.30 1.90
C ILE A 136 -5.31 4.00 3.11
N HIS A 137 -4.86 5.06 3.75
CA HIS A 137 -4.19 5.07 5.05
C HIS A 137 -5.20 5.32 6.17
N LEU A 138 -5.27 4.46 7.17
CA LEU A 138 -6.07 4.67 8.39
C LEU A 138 -5.23 4.35 9.62
N ARG A 139 -5.01 5.33 10.48
CA ARG A 139 -4.21 5.14 11.68
C ARG A 139 -4.76 5.89 12.89
N ASP A 140 -4.92 5.15 13.98
CA ASP A 140 -5.30 5.66 15.29
C ASP A 140 -4.24 5.34 16.35
N LYS A 141 -4.39 5.93 17.52
CA LYS A 141 -3.72 5.48 18.75
C LYS A 141 -4.30 4.14 19.19
N ASP A 142 -3.53 3.38 19.97
CA ASP A 142 -3.94 2.08 20.47
C ASP A 142 -5.34 2.16 21.13
N ASP A 143 -6.19 1.18 20.82
CA ASP A 143 -7.56 1.03 21.34
C ASP A 143 -8.54 2.18 20.99
N ILE A 144 -8.15 3.09 20.08
CA ILE A 144 -8.99 4.14 19.52
C ILE A 144 -9.24 3.84 18.05
N TRP A 145 -10.49 4.02 17.59
CA TRP A 145 -10.90 3.67 16.22
C TRP A 145 -11.58 4.84 15.50
N GLN A 146 -11.26 6.08 15.87
CA GLN A 146 -11.94 7.24 15.30
C GLN A 146 -11.57 7.50 13.83
N ALA A 147 -10.31 7.29 13.44
CA ALA A 147 -9.91 7.36 12.02
C ALA A 147 -10.58 6.23 11.20
N TYR A 148 -10.71 5.04 11.80
CA TYR A 148 -11.41 3.91 11.17
C TYR A 148 -12.91 4.20 11.03
N GLU A 149 -13.56 4.79 12.05
CA GLU A 149 -14.98 5.15 12.01
C GLU A 149 -15.27 6.24 10.95
N ASP A 150 -14.50 7.34 11.00
CA ASP A 150 -14.64 8.44 10.05
C ASP A 150 -14.31 7.98 8.62
N GLY A 151 -13.21 7.25 8.43
CA GLY A 151 -12.81 6.70 7.13
C GLY A 151 -13.82 5.68 6.58
N TYR A 152 -14.33 4.80 7.43
CA TYR A 152 -15.37 3.86 7.01
C TYR A 152 -16.63 4.57 6.49
N ALA A 153 -17.05 5.64 7.15
CA ALA A 153 -18.23 6.41 6.71
C ALA A 153 -18.03 7.03 5.31
N GLN A 154 -16.83 7.59 5.03
CA GLN A 154 -16.50 8.16 3.72
C GLN A 154 -16.33 7.05 2.65
N LEU A 155 -15.63 5.96 2.98
CA LEU A 155 -15.39 4.83 2.08
C LEU A 155 -16.66 4.05 1.74
N LYS A 156 -17.64 4.00 2.66
CA LYS A 156 -18.96 3.43 2.37
C LYS A 156 -19.69 4.21 1.28
N ASN A 157 -19.62 5.54 1.31
CA ASN A 157 -20.21 6.39 0.27
C ASN A 157 -19.45 6.19 -1.06
N PHE A 158 -18.12 6.16 -1.01
CA PHE A 158 -17.27 5.92 -2.17
C PHE A 158 -17.55 4.57 -2.84
N ALA A 159 -17.59 3.48 -2.05
CA ALA A 159 -17.93 2.15 -2.55
C ALA A 159 -19.35 2.08 -3.15
N SER A 160 -20.33 2.75 -2.51
CA SER A 160 -21.70 2.84 -3.02
C SER A 160 -21.80 3.57 -4.36
N ALA A 161 -20.86 4.47 -4.65
CA ALA A 161 -20.72 5.15 -5.92
C ALA A 161 -19.91 4.34 -6.98
N GLY A 162 -19.51 3.10 -6.66
CA GLY A 162 -18.71 2.25 -7.54
C GLY A 162 -17.21 2.34 -7.35
N GLY A 163 -16.75 3.10 -6.38
CA GLY A 163 -15.32 3.24 -6.06
C GLY A 163 -14.70 1.94 -5.54
N ARG A 164 -13.46 1.71 -5.93
CA ARG A 164 -12.64 0.55 -5.52
C ARG A 164 -11.51 1.04 -4.63
N PHE A 165 -11.22 0.34 -3.54
CA PHE A 165 -10.16 0.75 -2.63
C PHE A 165 -9.47 -0.41 -1.93
N GLU A 166 -8.27 -0.16 -1.46
CA GLU A 166 -7.58 -0.96 -0.45
C GLU A 166 -7.37 -0.12 0.81
N VAL A 167 -7.32 -0.77 1.95
CA VAL A 167 -6.74 -0.18 3.16
C VAL A 167 -5.35 -0.76 3.31
N HIS A 168 -4.34 0.07 3.04
CA HIS A 168 -2.96 -0.33 3.13
C HIS A 168 -2.51 -0.43 4.59
N CYS A 169 -1.44 -1.19 4.84
CA CYS A 169 -0.85 -1.38 6.18
C CYS A 169 -1.90 -1.70 7.25
N PHE A 170 -2.85 -2.59 6.90
CA PHE A 170 -4.02 -2.83 7.74
C PHE A 170 -3.63 -3.39 9.11
N ALA A 171 -3.87 -2.61 10.15
CA ALA A 171 -3.59 -2.95 11.54
C ALA A 171 -4.86 -3.03 12.41
N GLY A 172 -6.04 -3.03 11.78
CA GLY A 172 -7.32 -3.15 12.45
C GLY A 172 -7.60 -4.55 13.02
N THR A 173 -8.66 -4.64 13.81
CA THR A 173 -9.17 -5.90 14.35
C THR A 173 -9.87 -6.75 13.26
N PRO A 174 -10.15 -8.06 13.52
CA PRO A 174 -10.99 -8.87 12.64
C PRO A 174 -12.35 -8.23 12.32
N ALA A 175 -12.97 -7.58 13.31
CA ALA A 175 -14.25 -6.89 13.11
C ALA A 175 -14.15 -5.68 12.15
N TRP A 176 -13.03 -4.94 12.16
CA TRP A 176 -12.77 -3.89 11.19
C TRP A 176 -12.45 -4.45 9.81
N ALA A 177 -11.70 -5.56 9.75
CA ALA A 177 -11.45 -6.24 8.48
C ALA A 177 -12.77 -6.67 7.82
N GLU A 178 -13.68 -7.30 8.55
CA GLU A 178 -15.01 -7.70 8.07
C GLU A 178 -15.78 -6.52 7.48
N LYS A 179 -15.87 -5.40 8.21
CA LYS A 179 -16.57 -4.18 7.74
C LYS A 179 -16.02 -3.66 6.40
N PHE A 180 -14.69 -3.57 6.24
CA PHE A 180 -14.10 -3.11 4.99
C PHE A 180 -14.26 -4.12 3.85
N LEU A 181 -14.15 -5.42 4.16
CA LEU A 181 -14.39 -6.50 3.19
C LEU A 181 -15.83 -6.50 2.67
N GLU A 182 -16.84 -6.19 3.51
CA GLU A 182 -18.24 -6.00 3.09
C GLU A 182 -18.40 -4.85 2.08
N LEU A 183 -17.55 -3.83 2.14
CA LEU A 183 -17.49 -2.75 1.15
C LEU A 183 -16.70 -3.13 -0.12
N GLY A 184 -16.16 -4.35 -0.19
CA GLY A 184 -15.37 -4.83 -1.32
C GLY A 184 -13.89 -4.46 -1.28
N ALA A 185 -13.38 -3.96 -0.16
CA ALA A 185 -11.98 -3.57 0.00
C ALA A 185 -10.98 -4.73 -0.22
N TYR A 186 -9.77 -4.37 -0.61
CA TYR A 186 -8.57 -5.16 -0.39
C TYR A 186 -7.88 -4.68 0.88
N LEU A 187 -7.14 -5.57 1.55
CA LEU A 187 -6.41 -5.25 2.78
C LEU A 187 -4.92 -5.58 2.59
N GLY A 188 -4.09 -4.56 2.74
CA GLY A 188 -2.64 -4.65 2.59
C GLY A 188 -1.96 -5.09 3.89
N VAL A 189 -1.01 -5.99 3.79
CA VAL A 189 -0.23 -6.51 4.92
C VAL A 189 1.24 -6.20 4.73
N THR A 190 1.81 -5.45 5.69
CA THR A 190 3.20 -5.01 5.69
C THR A 190 4.11 -5.90 6.52
N GLY A 191 5.40 -5.54 6.57
CA GLY A 191 6.41 -6.17 7.43
C GLY A 191 6.02 -6.26 8.91
N ALA A 192 5.06 -5.46 9.36
CA ALA A 192 4.54 -5.51 10.72
C ALA A 192 4.01 -6.90 11.13
N VAL A 193 3.49 -7.70 10.20
CA VAL A 193 3.03 -9.08 10.45
C VAL A 193 4.12 -9.98 11.02
N THR A 194 5.39 -9.67 10.75
CA THR A 194 6.57 -10.42 11.23
C THR A 194 6.99 -10.03 12.65
N PHE A 195 6.45 -8.92 13.20
CA PHE A 195 6.92 -8.40 14.48
C PHE A 195 6.53 -9.30 15.65
N ARG A 196 7.42 -9.37 16.65
CA ARG A 196 7.23 -10.25 17.81
C ARG A 196 5.88 -10.04 18.52
N ARG A 197 5.42 -8.79 18.64
CA ARG A 197 4.20 -8.42 19.37
C ARG A 197 3.00 -8.15 18.46
N ALA A 198 3.00 -8.65 17.24
CA ALA A 198 1.94 -8.41 16.26
C ALA A 198 0.95 -9.60 16.19
N ASP A 199 0.62 -10.23 17.31
CA ASP A 199 -0.34 -11.33 17.35
C ASP A 199 -1.73 -10.90 16.86
N ASN A 200 -2.15 -9.68 17.20
CA ASN A 200 -3.38 -9.06 16.72
C ASN A 200 -3.42 -8.94 15.17
N ILE A 201 -2.31 -8.53 14.55
CA ILE A 201 -2.22 -8.46 13.07
C ILE A 201 -2.32 -9.87 12.48
N ARG A 202 -1.58 -10.83 13.03
CA ARG A 202 -1.62 -12.23 12.57
C ARG A 202 -3.01 -12.84 12.74
N GLU A 203 -3.68 -12.59 13.85
CA GLU A 203 -5.07 -12.99 14.07
C GLU A 203 -5.97 -12.39 12.97
N THR A 204 -5.89 -11.10 12.75
CA THR A 204 -6.70 -10.44 11.71
C THR A 204 -6.42 -11.01 10.33
N VAL A 205 -5.15 -11.24 9.97
CA VAL A 205 -4.77 -11.88 8.70
C VAL A 205 -5.44 -13.24 8.52
N THR A 206 -5.64 -14.06 9.57
CA THR A 206 -6.35 -15.33 9.43
C THR A 206 -7.79 -15.17 8.93
N HIS A 207 -8.45 -14.04 9.22
CA HIS A 207 -9.84 -13.76 8.86
C HIS A 207 -9.99 -13.13 7.47
N ILE A 208 -8.93 -12.54 6.89
CA ILE A 208 -9.00 -11.95 5.56
C ILE A 208 -9.02 -13.06 4.49
N PRO A 209 -10.02 -13.13 3.58
CA PRO A 209 -9.99 -14.07 2.46
C PRO A 209 -8.75 -13.84 1.59
N MET A 210 -8.12 -14.92 1.12
CA MET A 210 -6.91 -14.81 0.29
C MET A 210 -7.13 -13.94 -0.95
N GLU A 211 -8.32 -13.94 -1.53
CA GLU A 211 -8.71 -13.17 -2.72
C GLU A 211 -8.81 -11.66 -2.46
N ARG A 212 -8.70 -11.23 -1.21
CA ARG A 212 -8.79 -9.83 -0.78
C ARG A 212 -7.54 -9.35 -0.06
N LEU A 213 -6.50 -10.18 -0.01
CA LEU A 213 -5.27 -9.89 0.69
C LEU A 213 -4.20 -9.40 -0.30
N LEU A 214 -3.51 -8.32 0.07
CA LEU A 214 -2.34 -7.79 -0.62
C LEU A 214 -1.12 -7.90 0.30
N VAL A 215 0.06 -7.97 -0.28
CA VAL A 215 1.34 -7.90 0.43
C VAL A 215 2.13 -6.69 -0.06
N GLU A 216 2.76 -6.00 0.88
CA GLU A 216 3.46 -4.76 0.63
C GLU A 216 4.59 -4.54 1.62
N THR A 217 5.49 -3.63 1.31
CA THR A 217 6.57 -3.29 2.23
C THR A 217 6.29 -2.04 3.05
N ASP A 218 5.63 -1.06 2.48
CA ASP A 218 5.58 0.31 3.02
C ASP A 218 6.99 0.89 3.22
N SER A 219 7.94 0.47 2.36
CA SER A 219 9.32 0.93 2.49
C SER A 219 9.45 2.43 2.19
N PRO A 220 10.33 3.13 2.91
CA PRO A 220 11.44 2.64 3.75
C PRO A 220 11.06 2.29 5.20
N TYR A 221 9.79 2.26 5.53
CA TYR A 221 9.27 1.98 6.88
C TYR A 221 9.06 0.48 7.10
N LEU A 222 8.78 0.07 8.34
CA LEU A 222 8.27 -1.24 8.74
C LEU A 222 9.12 -2.45 8.29
N ALA A 223 10.45 -2.31 8.24
CA ALA A 223 11.34 -3.42 7.87
C ALA A 223 10.97 -4.71 8.60
N PRO A 224 10.72 -5.84 7.88
CA PRO A 224 10.33 -7.12 8.49
C PRO A 224 11.47 -7.75 9.28
N VAL A 225 11.15 -8.69 10.18
CA VAL A 225 12.16 -9.55 10.81
C VAL A 225 12.80 -10.43 9.72
N PRO A 226 14.15 -10.58 9.70
CA PRO A 226 15.12 -10.19 10.74
C PRO A 226 15.69 -8.76 10.60
N HIS A 227 15.21 -7.96 9.68
CA HIS A 227 15.78 -6.64 9.34
C HIS A 227 15.22 -5.48 10.18
N ARG A 228 14.51 -5.77 11.29
CA ARG A 228 14.01 -4.72 12.19
C ARG A 228 15.13 -3.76 12.62
N GLY A 229 14.84 -2.45 12.51
CA GLY A 229 15.79 -1.39 12.88
C GLY A 229 16.72 -0.95 11.74
N SER A 230 16.67 -1.60 10.59
CA SER A 230 17.26 -1.10 9.35
C SER A 230 16.20 -0.46 8.46
N GLU A 231 16.64 0.24 7.43
CA GLU A 231 15.76 0.74 6.38
C GLU A 231 15.13 -0.43 5.62
N ASN A 232 13.84 -0.29 5.32
CA ASN A 232 13.11 -1.26 4.52
C ASN A 232 13.28 -0.98 3.02
N HIS A 233 13.07 -1.99 2.18
CA HIS A 233 13.01 -1.83 0.73
C HIS A 233 12.11 -2.89 0.07
N PRO A 234 11.63 -2.67 -1.16
CA PRO A 234 10.65 -3.54 -1.83
C PRO A 234 11.03 -5.02 -1.92
N GLY A 235 12.32 -5.36 -1.98
CA GLY A 235 12.77 -6.76 -1.97
C GLY A 235 12.37 -7.54 -0.70
N PHE A 236 12.08 -6.85 0.39
CA PHE A 236 11.64 -7.50 1.63
C PHE A 236 10.15 -7.90 1.62
N VAL A 237 9.38 -7.59 0.58
CA VAL A 237 8.01 -8.10 0.39
C VAL A 237 7.98 -9.63 0.38
N THR A 238 9.07 -10.28 -0.02
CA THR A 238 9.22 -11.74 0.02
C THR A 238 9.12 -12.32 1.42
N LEU A 239 9.65 -11.60 2.43
CA LEU A 239 9.54 -11.98 3.84
C LEU A 239 8.12 -11.75 4.37
N VAL A 240 7.45 -10.70 3.90
CA VAL A 240 6.05 -10.45 4.23
C VAL A 240 5.18 -11.59 3.69
N ALA A 241 5.32 -11.93 2.40
CA ALA A 241 4.60 -13.03 1.77
C ALA A 241 4.86 -14.37 2.47
N ALA A 242 6.12 -14.65 2.85
CA ALA A 242 6.47 -15.87 3.59
C ALA A 242 5.77 -15.94 4.95
N LYS A 243 5.69 -14.81 5.67
CA LYS A 243 4.98 -14.77 6.96
C LYS A 243 3.47 -14.88 6.80
N VAL A 244 2.90 -14.26 5.78
CA VAL A 244 1.47 -14.41 5.45
C VAL A 244 1.15 -15.87 5.08
N ALA A 245 2.00 -16.52 4.28
CA ALA A 245 1.85 -17.94 3.94
C ALA A 245 1.85 -18.84 5.20
N GLU A 246 2.78 -18.61 6.12
CA GLU A 246 2.83 -19.30 7.41
C GLU A 246 1.54 -19.12 8.21
N VAL A 247 1.05 -17.87 8.33
CA VAL A 247 -0.19 -17.55 9.09
C VAL A 247 -1.42 -18.21 8.46
N LYS A 248 -1.45 -18.27 7.11
CA LYS A 248 -2.55 -18.88 6.35
C LYS A 248 -2.45 -20.41 6.23
N GLY A 249 -1.31 -21.01 6.58
CA GLY A 249 -1.08 -22.44 6.42
C GLY A 249 -1.02 -22.91 4.96
N ILE A 250 -0.52 -22.06 4.06
CA ILE A 250 -0.35 -22.34 2.62
C ILE A 250 1.13 -22.23 2.22
N SER A 251 1.48 -22.64 1.01
CA SER A 251 2.85 -22.47 0.52
C SER A 251 3.16 -21.01 0.16
N LEU A 252 4.45 -20.64 0.15
CA LEU A 252 4.88 -19.31 -0.28
C LEU A 252 4.51 -19.07 -1.75
N GLU A 253 4.66 -20.09 -2.59
CA GLU A 253 4.30 -20.03 -4.01
C GLU A 253 2.83 -19.71 -4.22
N GLU A 254 1.95 -20.35 -3.45
CA GLU A 254 0.52 -20.08 -3.49
C GLU A 254 0.20 -18.67 -3.00
N CYS A 255 0.79 -18.25 -1.87
CA CYS A 255 0.62 -16.91 -1.34
C CYS A 255 1.08 -15.85 -2.35
N ALA A 256 2.29 -15.98 -2.88
CA ALA A 256 2.83 -15.04 -3.86
C ALA A 256 1.96 -14.97 -5.14
N ALA A 257 1.51 -16.13 -5.65
CA ALA A 257 0.67 -16.18 -6.84
C ALA A 257 -0.70 -15.51 -6.62
N VAL A 258 -1.34 -15.77 -5.47
CA VAL A 258 -2.67 -15.20 -5.19
C VAL A 258 -2.57 -13.70 -4.93
N THR A 259 -1.64 -13.25 -4.09
CA THR A 259 -1.50 -11.82 -3.74
C THR A 259 -1.04 -10.99 -4.94
N THR A 260 -0.15 -11.52 -5.80
CA THR A 260 0.24 -10.87 -7.05
C THR A 260 -0.98 -10.69 -7.96
N ARG A 261 -1.76 -11.74 -8.20
CA ARG A 261 -2.97 -11.67 -9.02
C ARG A 261 -4.00 -10.69 -8.44
N ASN A 262 -4.14 -10.63 -7.12
CA ASN A 262 -4.99 -9.66 -6.45
C ASN A 262 -4.55 -8.22 -6.73
N GLY A 263 -3.25 -7.93 -6.56
CA GLY A 263 -2.69 -6.61 -6.83
C GLY A 263 -2.87 -6.20 -8.30
N LEU A 264 -2.55 -7.10 -9.25
CA LEU A 264 -2.76 -6.85 -10.68
C LEU A 264 -4.23 -6.56 -10.98
N ARG A 265 -5.16 -7.34 -10.43
CA ARG A 265 -6.61 -7.12 -10.59
C ARG A 265 -7.06 -5.81 -9.97
N PHE A 266 -6.62 -5.51 -8.75
CA PHE A 266 -7.00 -4.29 -8.04
C PHE A 266 -6.58 -3.03 -8.81
N PHE A 267 -5.36 -3.01 -9.31
CA PHE A 267 -4.81 -1.90 -10.09
C PHE A 267 -5.12 -1.94 -11.59
N GLY A 268 -5.96 -2.89 -12.06
CA GLY A 268 -6.32 -2.99 -13.47
C GLY A 268 -5.14 -3.29 -14.40
N MET A 269 -4.12 -4.00 -13.90
CA MET A 269 -2.95 -4.40 -14.66
C MET A 269 -3.15 -5.78 -15.27
N GLU A 270 -2.65 -5.97 -16.50
CA GLU A 270 -2.64 -7.29 -17.14
C GLU A 270 -1.50 -8.15 -16.57
N GLU A 271 -1.75 -9.44 -16.47
CA GLU A 271 -0.72 -10.42 -16.19
C GLU A 271 -0.08 -10.86 -17.53
N ASP A 272 1.17 -10.42 -17.78
CA ASP A 272 1.95 -10.85 -18.95
C ASP A 272 2.59 -12.25 -18.75
#